data_ff37abc53dcd45ae353b341b6f720d4c
#
_entry.id   ff37abc53dcd45ae353b341b6f720d4c
#
_cell.length_a   1.000
_cell.length_b   1.000
_cell.length_c   1.000
_cell.angle_alpha   90.00
_cell.angle_beta   90.00
_cell.angle_gamma   90.00
#
_symmetry.space_group_name_H-M   'P 1'
#
loop_
_entity.id
_entity.type
_entity.pdbx_description
1 polymer ?
#
loop_
_entity_poly.entity_id
_entity_poly.type
_entity_poly.pdbx_seq_one_letter_code
_entity_poly.pdbx_strand_id
1 'polypeptide(L)'
;MIDRLASGHFEVRAEIDGVPLMVMIDTGATTTVLSFEDARRAGYEPETLRFEIPIMTANGQASAARVVADEIRIGDIVRRRVPMMVAQSGRLERTLLGMNFIGTLSGFDMRGERLVLRD
;
A
#
# COMPACT_ATOMS: atom_id res chain seq x y z
N MET A 1 9.82 0.16 -14.32
CA MET A 1 8.73 -0.41 -15.15
C MET A 1 8.16 -1.63 -14.46
N ILE A 2 6.86 -1.71 -14.40
CA ILE A 2 6.15 -2.73 -13.63
C ILE A 2 5.24 -3.51 -14.58
N ASP A 3 5.35 -4.85 -14.57
CA ASP A 3 4.52 -5.69 -15.42
C ASP A 3 3.20 -6.01 -14.72
N ARG A 4 2.13 -6.06 -15.51
CA ARG A 4 0.81 -6.38 -14.99
C ARG A 4 0.69 -7.87 -14.68
N LEU A 5 0.09 -8.18 -13.52
CA LEU A 5 -0.21 -9.56 -13.15
C LEU A 5 -1.34 -10.13 -14.00
N ALA A 6 -1.47 -11.46 -14.01
CA ALA A 6 -2.56 -12.14 -14.71
C ALA A 6 -3.94 -11.69 -14.25
N SER A 7 -4.07 -11.23 -13.00
CA SER A 7 -5.32 -10.68 -12.45
C SER A 7 -5.67 -9.29 -13.01
N GLY A 8 -4.78 -8.66 -13.78
CA GLY A 8 -4.96 -7.30 -14.27
C GLY A 8 -4.44 -6.22 -13.33
N HIS A 9 -3.96 -6.58 -12.15
CA HIS A 9 -3.37 -5.66 -11.19
C HIS A 9 -1.87 -5.57 -11.36
N PHE A 10 -1.29 -4.46 -10.90
CA PHE A 10 0.16 -4.30 -10.84
C PHE A 10 0.63 -4.48 -9.42
N GLU A 11 1.68 -5.29 -9.25
CA GLU A 11 2.32 -5.51 -7.96
C GLU A 11 3.77 -5.07 -8.06
N VAL A 12 4.25 -4.38 -7.05
CA VAL A 12 5.61 -3.85 -7.03
C VAL A 12 6.22 -4.06 -5.66
N ARG A 13 7.53 -4.23 -5.63
CA ARG A 13 8.27 -4.25 -4.36
C ARG A 13 8.44 -2.83 -3.87
N ALA A 14 7.99 -2.57 -2.64
CA ALA A 14 8.21 -1.32 -1.93
C ALA A 14 8.97 -1.61 -0.64
N GLU A 15 9.75 -0.64 -0.18
CA GLU A 15 10.33 -0.71 1.14
C GLU A 15 9.59 0.25 2.04
N ILE A 16 8.97 -0.29 3.09
CA ILE A 16 8.25 0.51 4.08
C ILE A 16 9.06 0.46 5.37
N ASP A 17 9.58 1.61 5.75
CA ASP A 17 10.50 1.75 6.88
C ASP A 17 11.68 0.77 6.78
N GLY A 18 12.20 0.61 5.55
CA GLY A 18 13.32 -0.26 5.26
C GLY A 18 12.98 -1.74 5.08
N VAL A 19 11.72 -2.12 5.26
CA VAL A 19 11.29 -3.52 5.13
C VAL A 19 10.68 -3.74 3.75
N PRO A 20 11.23 -4.66 2.94
CA PRO A 20 10.68 -4.93 1.62
C PRO A 20 9.38 -5.70 1.71
N LEU A 21 8.37 -5.19 1.02
CA LEU A 21 7.05 -5.78 0.94
C LEU A 21 6.57 -5.73 -0.50
N MET A 22 5.80 -6.73 -0.91
CA MET A 22 5.11 -6.67 -2.19
C MET A 22 3.78 -5.95 -1.99
N VAL A 23 3.57 -4.89 -2.73
CA VAL A 23 2.35 -4.07 -2.62
C VAL A 23 1.63 -4.03 -3.96
N MET A 24 0.32 -3.96 -3.91
CA MET A 24 -0.51 -3.86 -5.10
C MET A 24 -0.87 -2.40 -5.36
N ILE A 25 -0.64 -1.94 -6.58
CA ILE A 25 -1.02 -0.58 -6.98
C ILE A 25 -2.55 -0.52 -7.08
N ASP A 26 -3.14 0.39 -6.33
CA ASP A 26 -4.61 0.54 -6.30
C ASP A 26 -4.98 2.02 -6.38
N THR A 27 -5.31 2.48 -7.58
CA THR A 27 -5.73 3.86 -7.81
C THR A 27 -7.11 4.16 -7.23
N GLY A 28 -7.86 3.12 -6.87
CA GLY A 28 -9.15 3.27 -6.18
C GLY A 28 -9.01 3.47 -4.68
N ALA A 29 -7.82 3.23 -4.12
CA ALA A 29 -7.58 3.44 -2.70
C ALA A 29 -7.05 4.85 -2.46
N THR A 30 -7.75 5.63 -1.65
CA THR A 30 -7.31 6.99 -1.31
C THR A 30 -6.05 6.96 -0.46
N THR A 31 -5.97 6.02 0.45
CA THR A 31 -4.88 5.86 1.41
C THR A 31 -4.24 4.49 1.23
N THR A 32 -2.93 4.42 1.45
CA THR A 32 -2.19 3.16 1.47
C THR A 32 -2.65 2.35 2.68
N VAL A 33 -2.96 1.06 2.45
CA VAL A 33 -3.48 0.17 3.50
C VAL A 33 -2.61 -1.07 3.55
N LEU A 34 -1.98 -1.30 4.70
CA LEU A 34 -1.20 -2.51 4.94
C LEU A 34 -2.14 -3.66 5.32
N SER A 35 -1.84 -4.86 4.82
CA SER A 35 -2.43 -6.05 5.39
C SER A 35 -1.92 -6.19 6.83
N PHE A 36 -2.65 -6.93 7.65
CA PHE A 36 -2.27 -7.15 9.05
C PHE A 36 -0.89 -7.81 9.15
N GLU A 37 -0.62 -8.80 8.29
CA GLU A 37 0.65 -9.51 8.26
C GLU A 37 1.80 -8.62 7.82
N ASP A 38 1.59 -7.78 6.80
CA ASP A 38 2.63 -6.87 6.34
C ASP A 38 2.93 -5.80 7.37
N ALA A 39 1.91 -5.34 8.11
CA ALA A 39 2.12 -4.41 9.22
C ALA A 39 3.03 -5.03 10.28
N ARG A 40 2.81 -6.32 10.59
CA ARG A 40 3.67 -7.03 11.53
C ARG A 40 5.10 -7.12 11.02
N ARG A 41 5.29 -7.46 9.74
CA ARG A 41 6.64 -7.51 9.14
C ARG A 41 7.34 -6.17 9.19
N ALA A 42 6.59 -5.09 8.99
CA ALA A 42 7.16 -3.74 9.01
C ALA A 42 7.39 -3.18 10.41
N GLY A 43 6.97 -3.91 11.45
CA GLY A 43 7.27 -3.53 12.84
C GLY A 43 6.20 -2.68 13.52
N TYR A 44 4.99 -2.64 13.00
CA TYR A 44 3.91 -1.80 13.56
C TYR A 44 3.15 -2.41 14.72
N GLU A 45 3.46 -3.65 15.11
CA GLU A 45 2.80 -4.35 16.21
C GLU A 45 1.27 -4.24 16.11
N PRO A 46 0.66 -4.83 15.06
CA PRO A 46 -0.76 -4.59 14.78
C PRO A 46 -1.69 -5.04 15.90
N GLU A 47 -1.26 -5.96 16.76
CA GLU A 47 -2.06 -6.42 17.90
C GLU A 47 -2.34 -5.32 18.92
N THR A 48 -1.53 -4.26 18.91
CA THR A 48 -1.65 -3.14 19.87
C THR A 48 -2.39 -1.94 19.30
N LEU A 49 -2.76 -1.98 18.02
CA LEU A 49 -3.39 -0.85 17.34
C LEU A 49 -4.90 -0.81 17.60
N ARG A 50 -5.48 0.38 17.46
CA ARG A 50 -6.93 0.58 17.59
C ARG A 50 -7.57 0.60 16.21
N PHE A 51 -8.36 -0.42 15.93
CA PHE A 51 -9.04 -0.56 14.65
C PHE A 51 -10.40 0.12 14.70
N GLU A 52 -10.41 1.44 14.60
CA GLU A 52 -11.60 2.28 14.76
C GLU A 52 -12.05 2.95 13.47
N ILE A 53 -11.27 2.87 12.40
CA ILE A 53 -11.55 3.56 11.14
C ILE A 53 -12.27 2.61 10.20
N PRO A 54 -13.51 2.90 9.80
CA PRO A 54 -14.19 2.04 8.82
C PRO A 54 -13.56 2.21 7.44
N ILE A 55 -13.30 1.08 6.77
CA ILE A 55 -12.81 1.06 5.40
C ILE A 55 -13.63 0.05 4.59
N MET A 56 -13.64 0.24 3.27
CA MET A 56 -14.25 -0.71 2.36
C MET A 56 -13.15 -1.49 1.66
N THR A 57 -13.25 -2.82 1.69
CA THR A 57 -12.32 -3.71 1.01
C THR A 57 -13.08 -4.54 -0.02
N ALA A 58 -12.35 -5.29 -0.84
CA ALA A 58 -12.95 -6.22 -1.79
C ALA A 58 -13.82 -7.28 -1.09
N ASN A 59 -13.51 -7.58 0.18
CA ASN A 59 -14.25 -8.55 0.99
C ASN A 59 -15.34 -7.90 1.85
N GLY A 60 -15.67 -6.63 1.57
CA GLY A 60 -16.68 -5.89 2.29
C GLY A 60 -16.11 -4.90 3.28
N GLN A 61 -16.95 -4.43 4.19
CA GLN A 61 -16.57 -3.42 5.17
C GLN A 61 -15.67 -4.03 6.25
N ALA A 62 -14.65 -3.28 6.65
CA ALA A 62 -13.71 -3.67 7.69
C ALA A 62 -13.35 -2.46 8.53
N SER A 63 -12.59 -2.68 9.60
CA SER A 63 -12.01 -1.60 10.39
C SER A 63 -10.52 -1.57 10.21
N ALA A 64 -9.94 -0.38 10.31
CA ALA A 64 -8.53 -0.15 10.16
C ALA A 64 -7.99 0.73 11.28
N ALA A 65 -6.68 0.70 11.45
CA ALA A 65 -5.98 1.55 12.39
C ALA A 65 -5.02 2.47 11.63
N ARG A 66 -4.83 3.68 12.14
CA ARG A 66 -3.92 4.65 11.50
C ARG A 66 -2.49 4.44 11.96
N VAL A 67 -1.57 4.50 11.02
CA VAL A 67 -0.14 4.53 11.28
C VAL A 67 0.50 5.52 10.31
N VAL A 68 1.76 5.86 10.55
CA VAL A 68 2.51 6.73 9.66
C VAL A 68 3.83 6.04 9.33
N ALA A 69 4.10 5.84 8.04
CA ALA A 69 5.39 5.35 7.61
C ALA A 69 6.41 6.48 7.68
N ASP A 70 7.56 6.22 8.24
CA ASP A 70 8.66 7.19 8.18
C ASP A 70 9.11 7.37 6.75
N GLU A 71 9.15 6.28 5.98
CA GLU A 71 9.59 6.31 4.60
C GLU A 71 8.95 5.17 3.80
N ILE A 72 8.50 5.49 2.59
CA ILE A 72 8.14 4.49 1.58
C ILE A 72 9.06 4.72 0.39
N ARG A 73 9.71 3.66 -0.07
CA ARG A 73 10.63 3.70 -1.20
C ARG A 73 10.23 2.68 -2.26
N ILE A 74 10.14 3.12 -3.51
CA ILE A 74 9.95 2.26 -4.67
C ILE A 74 11.02 2.64 -5.68
N GLY A 75 12.02 1.76 -5.87
CA GLY A 75 13.17 2.10 -6.69
C GLY A 75 13.86 3.35 -6.14
N ASP A 76 13.96 4.38 -6.96
CA ASP A 76 14.55 5.65 -6.56
C ASP A 76 13.53 6.65 -6.01
N ILE A 77 12.26 6.29 -6.02
CA ILE A 77 11.18 7.17 -5.55
C ILE A 77 11.04 7.02 -4.04
N VAL A 78 11.17 8.12 -3.32
CA VAL A 78 11.09 8.13 -1.86
C VAL A 78 10.06 9.14 -1.41
N ARG A 79 9.20 8.75 -0.50
CA ARG A 79 8.26 9.66 0.20
C ARG A 79 8.37 9.43 1.69
N ARG A 80 8.31 10.51 2.45
CA ARG A 80 8.48 10.47 3.89
C ARG A 80 7.19 10.86 4.60
N ARG A 81 7.01 10.33 5.81
CA ARG A 81 5.86 10.62 6.66
C ARG A 81 4.54 10.38 5.93
N VAL A 82 4.41 9.19 5.37
CA VAL A 82 3.23 8.82 4.59
C VAL A 82 2.17 8.24 5.52
N PRO A 83 0.99 8.87 5.60
CA PRO A 83 -0.12 8.30 6.37
C PRO A 83 -0.57 6.99 5.75
N MET A 84 -0.79 5.98 6.58
CA MET A 84 -1.25 4.68 6.14
C MET A 84 -2.29 4.17 7.11
N MET A 85 -2.94 3.08 6.72
CA MET A 85 -3.81 2.33 7.60
C MET A 85 -3.38 0.88 7.64
N VAL A 86 -3.75 0.19 8.71
CA VAL A 86 -3.56 -1.25 8.85
C VAL A 86 -4.94 -1.87 8.92
N ALA A 87 -5.24 -2.83 8.04
CA ALA A 87 -6.51 -3.53 8.04
C ALA A 87 -6.55 -4.58 9.15
N GLN A 88 -7.74 -4.86 9.66
CA GLN A 88 -7.93 -5.96 10.59
C GLN A 88 -7.44 -7.29 10.01
N SER A 89 -7.04 -8.20 10.89
CA SER A 89 -6.60 -9.53 10.49
C SER A 89 -7.66 -10.23 9.63
N GLY A 90 -7.22 -10.81 8.52
CA GLY A 90 -8.08 -11.58 7.63
C GLY A 90 -8.95 -10.75 6.69
N ARG A 91 -8.86 -9.42 6.73
CA ARG A 91 -9.72 -8.55 5.92
C ARG A 91 -9.07 -8.06 4.63
N LEU A 92 -7.76 -8.13 4.56
CA LEU A 92 -7.02 -7.69 3.38
C LEU A 92 -5.87 -8.66 3.15
N GLU A 93 -5.84 -9.29 1.99
CA GLU A 93 -4.78 -10.26 1.67
C GLU A 93 -3.51 -9.60 1.21
N ARG A 94 -3.61 -8.43 0.57
CA ARG A 94 -2.47 -7.73 0.00
C ARG A 94 -2.46 -6.29 0.44
N THR A 95 -1.29 -5.77 0.72
CA THR A 95 -1.09 -4.35 0.97
C THR A 95 -1.40 -3.57 -0.29
N LEU A 96 -2.19 -2.50 -0.15
CA LEU A 96 -2.60 -1.63 -1.25
C LEU A 96 -1.82 -0.32 -1.18
N LEU A 97 -1.10 0.00 -2.26
CA LEU A 97 -0.46 1.30 -2.39
C LEU A 97 -1.49 2.25 -2.98
N GLY A 98 -1.88 3.25 -2.20
CA GLY A 98 -2.98 4.14 -2.55
C GLY A 98 -2.54 5.45 -3.18
N MET A 99 -3.52 6.29 -3.48
CA MET A 99 -3.29 7.58 -4.16
C MET A 99 -2.53 8.58 -3.30
N ASN A 100 -2.49 8.42 -1.99
CA ASN A 100 -1.68 9.29 -1.15
C ASN A 100 -0.16 9.14 -1.41
N PHE A 101 0.24 8.04 -2.04
CA PHE A 101 1.60 7.88 -2.58
C PHE A 101 1.60 8.12 -4.09
N ILE A 102 0.76 7.38 -4.84
CA ILE A 102 0.73 7.44 -6.31
C ILE A 102 0.44 8.85 -6.79
N GLY A 103 -0.48 9.55 -6.14
CA GLY A 103 -0.87 10.90 -6.51
C GLY A 103 0.20 11.97 -6.29
N THR A 104 1.27 11.64 -5.56
CA THR A 104 2.39 12.56 -5.36
C THR A 104 3.42 12.48 -6.49
N LEU A 105 3.29 11.50 -7.38
CA LEU A 105 4.23 11.29 -8.48
C LEU A 105 3.98 12.30 -9.59
N SER A 106 5.03 12.64 -10.36
CA SER A 106 4.85 13.50 -11.53
C SER A 106 4.04 12.81 -12.62
N GLY A 107 3.99 11.49 -12.59
CA GLY A 107 3.16 10.72 -13.49
C GLY A 107 3.24 9.23 -13.26
N PHE A 108 2.21 8.54 -13.72
CA PHE A 108 2.25 7.10 -13.89
C PHE A 108 1.52 6.78 -15.18
N ASP A 109 2.15 5.98 -16.03
CA ASP A 109 1.63 5.66 -17.36
C ASP A 109 1.40 4.16 -17.48
N MET A 110 0.20 3.79 -17.86
CA MET A 110 -0.09 2.42 -18.27
C MET A 110 0.18 2.27 -19.76
N ARG A 111 1.04 1.31 -20.10
CA ARG A 111 1.40 1.02 -21.49
C ARG A 111 1.17 -0.47 -21.74
N GLY A 112 -0.06 -0.82 -22.13
CA GLY A 112 -0.45 -2.21 -22.29
C GLY A 112 -0.34 -2.96 -20.96
N GLU A 113 0.56 -3.94 -20.89
CA GLU A 113 0.76 -4.76 -19.71
C GLU A 113 1.80 -4.18 -18.74
N ARG A 114 2.23 -2.95 -18.94
CA ARG A 114 3.28 -2.33 -18.14
C ARG A 114 2.85 -1.01 -17.54
N LEU A 115 3.40 -0.73 -16.37
CA LEU A 115 3.19 0.52 -15.66
C LEU A 115 4.55 1.18 -15.41
N VAL A 116 4.64 2.48 -15.72
CA VAL A 116 5.84 3.27 -15.50
C VAL A 116 5.50 4.36 -14.48
N LEU A 117 6.29 4.42 -13.41
CA LEU A 117 6.16 5.44 -12.37
C LEU A 117 7.25 6.49 -12.56
N ARG A 118 6.88 7.76 -12.43
CA ARG A 118 7.81 8.89 -12.51
C ARG A 118 7.73 9.70 -11.24
N ASP A 119 8.88 10.01 -10.71
CA ASP A 119 8.96 10.83 -9.51
C ASP A 119 8.55 12.31 -9.73
#